data_fd8e44741ac1a4a702b1489bbaf26e26
#
_entry.id   fd8e44741ac1a4a702b1489bbaf26e26
#
_cell.length_a   1.000
_cell.length_b   1.000
_cell.length_c   1.000
_cell.angle_alpha   90.00
_cell.angle_beta   90.00
_cell.angle_gamma   90.00
#
_symmetry.space_group_name_H-M   'P 1'
#
loop_
_entity.id
_entity.type
_entity.pdbx_description
1 polymer ?
#
loop_
_entity_poly.entity_id
_entity_poly.type
_entity_poly.pdbx_seq_one_letter_code
_entity_poly.pdbx_strand_id
1 'polypeptide(L)'
;MNTRRNLLLVAGLLLAITSRAQQSDRILAKGFAFHAEDGHFHDYAFSRHPIGDNDVQIKIMYAGICHSDLHTADDIKTLGSEPCVLGHEMAGEVIAVGKNVTKFKVGDYAGVGCMVNSCGHCTFCDMDKEQFCENATTFTYNCPDTYHDGELSQGGYSDNIVVSERFAISIPKNADMKRVAPLLCAGVTTWSPIKLSNVQRGDHTAVVGFGGLGHMAVQYLNDLGADVTVFDITDDKRTDALRMGAKRYVNVNKPDEMKGLSNTFDFIISTVPVDYQPIEYIRMLKYGKGEMAIVGLPTNTTVKTVDLILSGAAQRKVYGSLIGGIKETQEMLDYSVAHDIYPEVEIIPADATAIDEAYRNVLDGKVKFRYVIDMSTMKK
;
A
#
# COMPACT_ATOMS: atom_id res chain seq x y z
N MET A 1 18.24 60.87 3.74
CA MET A 1 18.36 59.62 4.57
C MET A 1 17.02 58.90 4.85
N ASN A 2 15.89 59.34 4.29
CA ASN A 2 14.56 58.74 4.62
C ASN A 2 13.98 57.78 3.55
N THR A 3 14.55 57.73 2.36
CA THR A 3 13.99 56.88 1.26
C THR A 3 14.35 55.41 1.36
N ARG A 4 15.49 55.04 1.91
CA ARG A 4 15.89 53.61 2.09
C ARG A 4 15.16 52.90 3.23
N ARG A 5 14.74 53.65 4.26
CA ARG A 5 14.02 53.11 5.43
C ARG A 5 12.56 52.77 5.10
N ASN A 6 11.93 53.50 4.18
CA ASN A 6 10.57 53.26 3.73
C ASN A 6 10.47 52.05 2.75
N LEU A 7 11.54 51.83 1.91
CA LEU A 7 11.56 50.65 1.03
C LEU A 7 11.68 49.33 1.79
N LEU A 8 12.45 49.30 2.88
CA LEU A 8 12.60 48.11 3.72
C LEU A 8 11.30 47.77 4.51
N LEU A 9 10.55 48.79 4.93
CA LEU A 9 9.27 48.63 5.60
C LEU A 9 8.16 48.13 4.66
N VAL A 10 8.14 48.62 3.41
CA VAL A 10 7.18 48.16 2.39
C VAL A 10 7.50 46.74 1.91
N ALA A 11 8.79 46.39 1.76
CA ALA A 11 9.21 45.04 1.40
C ALA A 11 8.92 44.04 2.53
N GLY A 12 9.12 44.41 3.81
CA GLY A 12 8.79 43.61 4.97
C GLY A 12 7.28 43.41 5.14
N LEU A 13 6.47 44.44 4.83
CA LEU A 13 5.00 44.33 4.86
C LEU A 13 4.43 43.47 3.74
N LEU A 14 5.02 43.58 2.51
CA LEU A 14 4.64 42.72 1.38
C LEU A 14 5.00 41.26 1.61
N LEU A 15 6.19 40.97 2.17
CA LEU A 15 6.58 39.59 2.55
C LEU A 15 5.69 39.02 3.66
N ALA A 16 5.29 39.82 4.65
CA ALA A 16 4.40 39.41 5.72
C ALA A 16 2.97 39.20 5.22
N ILE A 17 2.51 39.99 4.23
CA ILE A 17 1.17 39.81 3.62
C ILE A 17 1.15 38.58 2.73
N THR A 18 2.20 38.31 1.96
CA THR A 18 2.27 37.08 1.12
C THR A 18 2.38 35.81 1.96
N SER A 19 3.18 35.83 3.03
CA SER A 19 3.26 34.67 3.95
C SER A 19 1.94 34.43 4.71
N ARG A 20 1.21 35.47 5.06
CA ARG A 20 -0.10 35.36 5.71
C ARG A 20 -1.21 34.91 4.76
N ALA A 21 -1.19 35.33 3.50
CA ALA A 21 -2.13 34.88 2.48
C ALA A 21 -1.91 33.39 2.15
N GLN A 22 -0.67 32.96 2.03
CA GLN A 22 -0.31 31.55 1.77
C GLN A 22 -0.66 30.63 2.95
N GLN A 23 -0.68 31.14 4.17
CA GLN A 23 -1.09 30.41 5.36
C GLN A 23 -2.64 30.33 5.52
N SER A 24 -3.41 31.22 4.89
CA SER A 24 -4.87 31.24 4.98
C SER A 24 -5.58 30.20 4.11
N ASP A 25 -4.90 29.65 3.10
CA ASP A 25 -5.51 28.74 2.12
C ASP A 25 -5.17 27.25 2.36
N ARG A 26 -4.33 26.96 3.35
CA ARG A 26 -3.98 25.57 3.70
C ARG A 26 -5.18 24.82 4.26
N ILE A 27 -5.30 23.54 3.86
CA ILE A 27 -6.37 22.66 4.32
C ILE A 27 -6.00 22.08 5.69
N LEU A 28 -6.79 22.39 6.69
CA LEU A 28 -6.60 21.82 8.03
C LEU A 28 -6.93 20.33 8.01
N ALA A 29 -6.16 19.55 8.75
CA ALA A 29 -6.35 18.12 8.94
C ALA A 29 -6.09 17.73 10.39
N LYS A 30 -6.79 16.69 10.83
CA LYS A 30 -6.59 16.03 12.12
C LYS A 30 -6.41 14.53 11.89
N GLY A 31 -5.60 13.90 12.72
CA GLY A 31 -5.36 12.48 12.61
C GLY A 31 -4.50 11.96 13.75
N PHE A 32 -3.79 10.89 13.49
CA PHE A 32 -2.92 10.22 14.45
C PHE A 32 -1.52 10.12 13.87
N ALA A 33 -0.56 10.79 14.50
CA ALA A 33 0.84 10.70 14.13
C ALA A 33 1.58 9.73 15.05
N PHE A 34 2.50 8.97 14.47
CA PHE A 34 3.45 8.17 15.23
C PHE A 34 4.62 9.05 15.68
N HIS A 35 4.97 8.99 16.97
CA HIS A 35 6.03 9.78 17.57
C HIS A 35 7.24 8.92 17.90
N ALA A 36 8.44 9.41 17.54
CA ALA A 36 9.70 8.72 17.83
C ALA A 36 10.01 8.65 19.33
N GLU A 37 9.59 9.67 20.11
CA GLU A 37 9.95 9.87 21.52
C GLU A 37 9.49 8.70 22.42
N ASP A 38 8.27 8.20 22.22
CA ASP A 38 7.68 7.14 23.02
C ASP A 38 7.29 5.89 22.21
N GLY A 39 7.27 6.00 20.88
CA GLY A 39 6.92 4.92 19.98
C GLY A 39 5.43 4.61 19.94
N HIS A 40 4.58 5.63 20.10
CA HIS A 40 3.13 5.54 20.13
C HIS A 40 2.47 6.54 19.19
N PHE A 41 1.21 6.27 18.85
CA PHE A 41 0.35 7.22 18.16
C PHE A 41 -0.27 8.23 19.11
N HIS A 42 -0.38 9.48 18.65
CA HIS A 42 -1.05 10.56 19.37
C HIS A 42 -1.97 11.34 18.44
N ASP A 43 -2.98 11.99 19.02
CA ASP A 43 -3.79 12.98 18.30
C ASP A 43 -2.88 14.06 17.72
N TYR A 44 -3.04 14.35 16.43
CA TYR A 44 -2.16 15.27 15.71
C TYR A 44 -2.94 16.18 14.79
N ALA A 45 -2.74 17.49 14.94
CA ALA A 45 -3.32 18.50 14.08
C ALA A 45 -2.23 19.05 13.13
N PHE A 46 -2.52 19.08 11.85
CA PHE A 46 -1.58 19.55 10.82
C PHE A 46 -2.33 20.23 9.68
N SER A 47 -1.63 20.63 8.64
CA SER A 47 -2.26 21.17 7.45
C SER A 47 -1.65 20.57 6.20
N ARG A 48 -2.47 20.43 5.17
CA ARG A 48 -2.07 20.01 3.82
C ARG A 48 -1.91 21.23 2.92
N HIS A 49 -1.27 21.06 1.78
CA HIS A 49 -1.22 22.13 0.75
C HIS A 49 -2.64 22.54 0.31
N PRO A 50 -2.83 23.76 -0.19
CA PRO A 50 -4.08 24.19 -0.77
C PRO A 50 -4.53 23.30 -1.92
N ILE A 51 -5.83 23.27 -2.20
CA ILE A 51 -6.37 22.53 -3.36
C ILE A 51 -5.88 23.25 -4.62
N GLY A 52 -5.03 22.57 -5.40
CA GLY A 52 -4.57 23.03 -6.70
C GLY A 52 -5.62 22.86 -7.79
N ASP A 53 -5.33 23.37 -8.99
CA ASP A 53 -6.24 23.33 -10.12
C ASP A 53 -6.65 21.91 -10.54
N ASN A 54 -5.77 20.92 -10.32
CA ASN A 54 -5.98 19.52 -10.73
C ASN A 54 -6.16 18.58 -9.52
N ASP A 55 -6.38 19.14 -8.32
CA ASP A 55 -6.45 18.34 -7.10
C ASP A 55 -7.88 18.04 -6.69
N VAL A 56 -8.02 16.96 -5.94
CA VAL A 56 -9.24 16.59 -5.24
C VAL A 56 -8.97 16.56 -3.74
N GLN A 57 -9.91 17.05 -2.94
CA GLN A 57 -9.92 16.82 -1.51
C GLN A 57 -10.87 15.66 -1.20
N ILE A 58 -10.37 14.66 -0.52
CA ILE A 58 -11.11 13.46 -0.13
C ILE A 58 -11.25 13.46 1.39
N LYS A 59 -12.49 13.40 1.88
CA LYS A 59 -12.78 13.04 3.27
C LYS A 59 -12.56 11.55 3.44
N ILE A 60 -11.59 11.17 4.25
CA ILE A 60 -11.27 9.77 4.50
C ILE A 60 -12.35 9.16 5.40
N MET A 61 -12.94 8.06 4.94
CA MET A 61 -13.94 7.29 5.69
C MET A 61 -13.31 6.06 6.33
N TYR A 62 -12.40 5.40 5.62
CA TYR A 62 -11.72 4.19 6.06
C TYR A 62 -10.25 4.24 5.69
N ALA A 63 -9.39 3.83 6.63
CA ALA A 63 -7.95 3.72 6.42
C ALA A 63 -7.45 2.33 6.85
N GLY A 64 -6.80 1.60 5.95
CA GLY A 64 -6.24 0.28 6.24
C GLY A 64 -4.89 0.38 6.95
N ILE A 65 -4.56 -0.65 7.74
CA ILE A 65 -3.25 -0.83 8.38
C ILE A 65 -2.47 -1.90 7.63
N CYS A 66 -1.28 -1.53 7.17
CA CYS A 66 -0.36 -2.38 6.42
C CYS A 66 0.93 -2.65 7.21
N HIS A 67 1.59 -3.77 6.92
CA HIS A 67 2.90 -4.07 7.50
C HIS A 67 3.97 -3.03 7.14
N SER A 68 3.84 -2.36 5.99
CA SER A 68 4.71 -1.25 5.61
C SER A 68 4.60 -0.04 6.53
N ASP A 69 3.42 0.21 7.11
CA ASP A 69 3.24 1.28 8.11
C ASP A 69 4.05 0.98 9.37
N LEU A 70 4.13 -0.31 9.78
CA LEU A 70 4.90 -0.76 10.92
C LEU A 70 6.40 -0.58 10.68
N HIS A 71 6.89 -0.93 9.49
CA HIS A 71 8.29 -0.69 9.12
C HIS A 71 8.64 0.79 9.20
N THR A 72 7.78 1.67 8.65
CA THR A 72 8.03 3.12 8.72
C THR A 72 7.95 3.65 10.16
N ALA A 73 7.05 3.13 10.99
CA ALA A 73 7.00 3.47 12.42
C ALA A 73 8.31 3.09 13.13
N ASP A 74 8.87 1.93 12.84
CA ASP A 74 10.16 1.49 13.38
C ASP A 74 11.32 2.37 12.89
N ASP A 75 11.33 2.75 11.61
CA ASP A 75 12.31 3.69 11.04
C ASP A 75 12.21 5.07 11.72
N ILE A 76 11.01 5.62 11.90
CA ILE A 76 10.78 6.90 12.59
C ILE A 76 11.36 6.84 14.00
N LYS A 77 11.06 5.76 14.74
CA LYS A 77 11.57 5.54 16.09
C LYS A 77 13.08 5.43 16.13
N THR A 78 13.65 4.64 15.23
CA THR A 78 15.10 4.36 15.18
C THR A 78 15.92 5.58 14.78
N LEU A 79 15.39 6.40 13.86
CA LEU A 79 16.05 7.60 13.36
C LEU A 79 15.75 8.85 14.20
N GLY A 80 14.77 8.79 15.11
CA GLY A 80 14.34 9.95 15.91
C GLY A 80 13.73 11.05 15.04
N SER A 81 12.97 10.65 14.01
CA SER A 81 12.37 11.59 13.05
C SER A 81 11.20 12.37 13.64
N GLU A 82 10.80 13.46 12.98
CA GLU A 82 9.59 14.22 13.32
C GLU A 82 8.32 13.35 13.27
N PRO A 83 7.29 13.68 14.07
CA PRO A 83 6.04 12.94 14.02
C PRO A 83 5.45 12.86 12.62
N CYS A 84 4.95 11.68 12.25
CA CYS A 84 4.37 11.45 10.93
C CYS A 84 3.02 10.74 11.01
N VAL A 85 2.03 11.24 10.28
CA VAL A 85 0.77 10.55 10.07
C VAL A 85 0.99 9.44 9.02
N LEU A 86 0.82 8.18 9.41
CA LEU A 86 0.99 7.01 8.56
C LEU A 86 -0.32 6.65 7.82
N GLY A 87 -0.34 5.53 7.12
CA GLY A 87 -1.49 5.00 6.37
C GLY A 87 -1.46 5.36 4.88
N HIS A 88 -1.46 4.33 4.04
CA HIS A 88 -1.43 4.45 2.57
C HIS A 88 -2.52 3.61 1.90
N GLU A 89 -3.59 3.37 2.61
CA GLU A 89 -4.75 2.60 2.15
C GLU A 89 -6.00 3.38 2.53
N MET A 90 -6.52 4.24 1.68
CA MET A 90 -7.61 5.15 2.01
C MET A 90 -8.80 4.98 1.08
N ALA A 91 -10.00 4.95 1.65
CA ALA A 91 -11.26 5.05 0.93
C ALA A 91 -12.11 6.16 1.53
N GLY A 92 -12.71 7.02 0.69
CA GLY A 92 -13.45 8.17 1.15
C GLY A 92 -14.37 8.80 0.12
N GLU A 93 -14.81 10.01 0.41
CA GLU A 93 -15.71 10.81 -0.40
C GLU A 93 -15.02 12.10 -0.84
N VAL A 94 -15.12 12.44 -2.11
CA VAL A 94 -14.63 13.71 -2.68
C VAL A 94 -15.50 14.84 -2.14
N ILE A 95 -14.90 15.80 -1.42
CA ILE A 95 -15.58 16.93 -0.81
C ILE A 95 -15.26 18.27 -1.48
N ALA A 96 -14.17 18.34 -2.24
CA ALA A 96 -13.87 19.49 -3.09
C ALA A 96 -13.00 19.07 -4.29
N VAL A 97 -13.03 19.84 -5.36
CA VAL A 97 -12.28 19.60 -6.59
C VAL A 97 -11.71 20.90 -7.14
N GLY A 98 -10.51 20.83 -7.71
CA GLY A 98 -9.88 21.94 -8.44
C GLY A 98 -10.62 22.22 -9.78
N LYS A 99 -10.38 23.39 -10.33
CA LYS A 99 -11.13 23.87 -11.53
C LYS A 99 -10.88 23.06 -12.81
N ASN A 100 -9.76 22.34 -12.91
CA ASN A 100 -9.40 21.52 -14.07
C ASN A 100 -9.73 20.04 -13.87
N VAL A 101 -10.20 19.64 -12.67
CA VAL A 101 -10.56 18.25 -12.39
C VAL A 101 -11.71 17.80 -13.29
N THR A 102 -11.50 16.67 -13.93
CA THR A 102 -12.48 16.07 -14.86
C THR A 102 -12.92 14.67 -14.48
N LYS A 103 -12.06 13.97 -13.73
CA LYS A 103 -12.28 12.57 -13.33
C LYS A 103 -13.29 12.44 -12.19
N PHE A 104 -13.41 13.45 -11.34
CA PHE A 104 -14.23 13.44 -10.13
C PHE A 104 -15.12 14.66 -10.00
N LYS A 105 -16.20 14.50 -9.25
CA LYS A 105 -17.06 15.59 -8.73
C LYS A 105 -17.32 15.36 -7.25
N VAL A 106 -17.72 16.42 -6.55
CA VAL A 106 -18.12 16.34 -5.13
C VAL A 106 -19.22 15.29 -4.95
N GLY A 107 -19.05 14.43 -3.94
CA GLY A 107 -19.92 13.29 -3.61
C GLY A 107 -19.53 11.98 -4.32
N ASP A 108 -18.52 11.96 -5.19
CA ASP A 108 -17.99 10.71 -5.71
C ASP A 108 -17.16 9.99 -4.65
N TYR A 109 -17.06 8.67 -4.73
CA TYR A 109 -16.14 7.90 -3.91
C TYR A 109 -14.79 7.81 -4.58
N ALA A 110 -13.74 8.03 -3.80
CA ALA A 110 -12.36 7.95 -4.24
C ALA A 110 -11.46 7.34 -3.19
N GLY A 111 -10.40 6.70 -3.62
CA GLY A 111 -9.37 6.16 -2.75
C GLY A 111 -7.97 6.65 -3.14
N VAL A 112 -7.05 6.56 -2.20
CA VAL A 112 -5.62 6.83 -2.42
C VAL A 112 -4.82 5.66 -1.87
N GLY A 113 -3.91 5.16 -2.70
CA GLY A 113 -3.02 4.06 -2.35
C GLY A 113 -1.64 4.54 -1.90
N CYS A 114 -0.61 3.83 -2.34
CA CYS A 114 0.77 4.00 -1.85
C CYS A 114 1.48 5.26 -2.37
N MET A 115 0.94 5.94 -3.38
CA MET A 115 1.57 7.10 -4.04
C MET A 115 0.62 8.27 -4.12
N VAL A 116 1.16 9.48 -4.01
CA VAL A 116 0.41 10.74 -4.10
C VAL A 116 0.90 11.67 -5.20
N ASN A 117 2.13 11.47 -5.71
CA ASN A 117 2.65 12.29 -6.79
C ASN A 117 3.76 11.61 -7.61
N SER A 118 3.97 12.09 -8.83
CA SER A 118 5.10 11.78 -9.72
C SER A 118 5.21 12.85 -10.80
N CYS A 119 6.32 12.87 -11.58
CA CYS A 119 6.52 13.89 -12.60
C CYS A 119 5.50 13.88 -13.74
N GLY A 120 4.90 12.73 -14.07
CA GLY A 120 3.87 12.59 -15.08
C GLY A 120 4.31 12.68 -16.54
N HIS A 121 5.61 12.69 -16.83
CA HIS A 121 6.14 12.89 -18.19
C HIS A 121 7.44 12.14 -18.49
N CYS A 122 7.93 11.29 -17.58
CA CYS A 122 9.07 10.41 -17.85
C CYS A 122 8.60 9.09 -18.45
N THR A 123 9.57 8.30 -18.95
CA THR A 123 9.28 7.01 -19.59
C THR A 123 8.36 6.12 -18.76
N PHE A 124 8.60 6.00 -17.46
CA PHE A 124 7.78 5.14 -16.61
C PHE A 124 6.39 5.72 -16.33
N CYS A 125 6.27 7.04 -16.15
CA CYS A 125 4.96 7.69 -16.01
C CYS A 125 4.11 7.53 -17.28
N ASP A 126 4.72 7.65 -18.47
CA ASP A 126 4.05 7.45 -19.75
C ASP A 126 3.63 5.98 -19.99
N MET A 127 4.24 5.05 -19.25
CA MET A 127 3.90 3.63 -19.24
C MET A 127 2.92 3.22 -18.15
N ASP A 128 2.30 4.17 -17.44
CA ASP A 128 1.43 3.93 -16.28
C ASP A 128 2.16 3.17 -15.14
N LYS A 129 3.46 3.45 -14.93
CA LYS A 129 4.33 2.85 -13.90
C LYS A 129 4.96 3.93 -13.02
N GLU A 130 4.12 4.76 -12.44
CA GLU A 130 4.50 5.90 -11.63
C GLU A 130 5.38 5.52 -10.43
N GLN A 131 5.27 4.29 -9.92
CA GLN A 131 6.13 3.76 -8.85
C GLN A 131 7.62 3.72 -9.21
N PHE A 132 7.95 3.81 -10.50
CA PHE A 132 9.31 3.85 -11.03
C PHE A 132 9.67 5.19 -11.65
N CYS A 133 9.00 6.28 -11.28
CA CYS A 133 9.23 7.62 -11.82
C CYS A 133 10.71 8.01 -11.73
N GLU A 134 11.31 8.40 -12.87
CA GLU A 134 12.73 8.79 -12.98
C GLU A 134 13.05 10.07 -12.20
N ASN A 135 12.04 10.91 -11.94
CA ASN A 135 12.16 12.20 -11.28
C ASN A 135 11.60 12.21 -9.85
N ALA A 136 11.63 11.08 -9.17
CA ALA A 136 11.07 10.78 -7.87
C ALA A 136 9.55 10.53 -7.87
N THR A 137 9.16 9.47 -7.19
CA THR A 137 7.79 9.17 -6.80
C THR A 137 7.57 9.70 -5.39
N THR A 138 6.50 10.44 -5.15
CA THR A 138 6.11 10.79 -3.79
C THR A 138 5.19 9.71 -3.24
N PHE A 139 5.68 8.98 -2.23
CA PHE A 139 4.86 8.05 -1.47
C PHE A 139 3.91 8.78 -0.52
N THR A 140 2.89 8.10 -0.05
CA THR A 140 1.75 8.70 0.64
C THR A 140 2.07 9.32 1.99
N TYR A 141 3.14 8.86 2.66
CA TYR A 141 3.64 9.43 3.91
C TYR A 141 5.17 9.33 4.01
N ASN A 142 5.72 10.12 4.93
CA ASN A 142 7.15 10.17 5.28
C ASN A 142 8.08 10.32 4.05
N CYS A 143 7.61 11.00 3.04
CA CYS A 143 8.32 11.20 1.78
C CYS A 143 8.30 12.69 1.41
N PRO A 144 9.45 13.31 1.09
CA PRO A 144 9.46 14.70 0.60
C PRO A 144 8.69 14.80 -0.71
N ASP A 145 7.66 15.64 -0.75
CA ASP A 145 6.93 15.93 -1.99
C ASP A 145 7.63 17.07 -2.76
N THR A 146 8.50 16.69 -3.68
CA THR A 146 9.24 17.65 -4.52
C THR A 146 8.35 18.47 -5.44
N TYR A 147 7.08 18.10 -5.59
CA TYR A 147 6.08 18.83 -6.38
C TYR A 147 5.28 19.82 -5.53
N HIS A 148 5.44 19.79 -4.20
CA HIS A 148 4.85 20.73 -3.23
C HIS A 148 5.93 21.23 -2.25
N ASP A 149 6.92 21.96 -2.77
CA ASP A 149 7.98 22.64 -2.01
C ASP A 149 8.82 21.72 -1.08
N GLY A 150 8.79 20.41 -1.31
CA GLY A 150 9.51 19.41 -0.50
C GLY A 150 8.87 19.13 0.87
N GLU A 151 7.61 19.52 1.09
CA GLU A 151 6.88 19.18 2.31
C GLU A 151 6.82 17.67 2.50
N LEU A 152 6.93 17.22 3.75
CA LEU A 152 6.82 15.81 4.09
C LEU A 152 5.36 15.35 3.94
N SER A 153 5.14 14.36 3.08
CA SER A 153 3.82 13.79 2.88
C SER A 153 3.27 13.17 4.17
N GLN A 154 1.97 13.34 4.40
CA GLN A 154 1.25 12.85 5.57
C GLN A 154 0.14 11.90 5.12
N GLY A 155 0.03 10.74 5.75
CA GLY A 155 -0.82 9.65 5.33
C GLY A 155 -2.30 9.76 5.72
N GLY A 156 -2.94 8.60 5.68
CA GLY A 156 -4.38 8.43 5.74
C GLY A 156 -4.96 8.17 7.12
N TYR A 157 -4.14 8.06 8.18
CA TYR A 157 -4.73 8.03 9.54
C TYR A 157 -5.16 9.44 9.95
N SER A 158 -5.95 10.07 9.09
CA SER A 158 -6.42 11.45 9.20
C SER A 158 -7.80 11.62 8.56
N ASP A 159 -8.43 12.75 8.84
CA ASP A 159 -9.80 13.04 8.40
C ASP A 159 -9.93 13.37 6.91
N ASN A 160 -8.85 13.84 6.28
CA ASN A 160 -8.86 14.19 4.86
C ASN A 160 -7.50 14.05 4.20
N ILE A 161 -7.48 14.04 2.86
CA ILE A 161 -6.29 14.15 2.03
C ILE A 161 -6.56 15.06 0.83
N VAL A 162 -5.55 15.83 0.40
CA VAL A 162 -5.54 16.57 -0.87
C VAL A 162 -4.52 15.90 -1.78
N VAL A 163 -4.95 15.55 -2.98
CA VAL A 163 -4.12 14.81 -3.94
C VAL A 163 -4.54 15.16 -5.38
N SER A 164 -3.59 15.13 -6.32
CA SER A 164 -3.93 15.26 -7.74
C SER A 164 -4.92 14.17 -8.18
N GLU A 165 -5.91 14.54 -9.02
CA GLU A 165 -6.88 13.58 -9.57
C GLU A 165 -6.21 12.38 -10.26
N ARG A 166 -4.95 12.51 -10.71
CA ARG A 166 -4.18 11.43 -11.30
C ARG A 166 -3.88 10.31 -10.31
N PHE A 167 -3.72 10.61 -9.02
CA PHE A 167 -3.41 9.66 -7.96
C PHE A 167 -4.63 9.21 -7.15
N ALA A 168 -5.80 9.79 -7.43
CA ALA A 168 -7.06 9.33 -6.86
C ALA A 168 -7.64 8.18 -7.71
N ILE A 169 -8.01 7.09 -7.04
CA ILE A 169 -8.62 5.89 -7.63
C ILE A 169 -10.13 6.03 -7.51
N SER A 170 -10.87 5.87 -8.60
CA SER A 170 -12.34 5.93 -8.60
C SER A 170 -12.92 4.67 -7.95
N ILE A 171 -13.77 4.84 -6.94
CA ILE A 171 -14.43 3.73 -6.26
C ILE A 171 -15.88 3.62 -6.76
N PRO A 172 -16.29 2.46 -7.31
CA PRO A 172 -17.67 2.22 -7.72
C PRO A 172 -18.66 2.39 -6.56
N LYS A 173 -19.83 2.98 -6.83
CA LYS A 173 -20.86 3.25 -5.79
C LYS A 173 -21.40 1.99 -5.10
N ASN A 174 -21.29 0.83 -5.73
CA ASN A 174 -21.70 -0.46 -5.18
C ASN A 174 -20.58 -1.19 -4.43
N ALA A 175 -19.37 -0.60 -4.32
CA ALA A 175 -18.26 -1.22 -3.61
C ALA A 175 -18.49 -1.21 -2.09
N ASP A 176 -17.98 -2.23 -1.40
CA ASP A 176 -17.95 -2.27 0.06
C ASP A 176 -16.84 -1.35 0.59
N MET A 177 -17.19 -0.11 0.92
CA MET A 177 -16.26 0.93 1.33
C MET A 177 -15.36 0.54 2.51
N LYS A 178 -15.85 -0.32 3.43
CA LYS A 178 -15.06 -0.80 4.57
C LYS A 178 -13.91 -1.71 4.17
N ARG A 179 -14.04 -2.36 3.01
CA ARG A 179 -13.11 -3.39 2.52
C ARG A 179 -12.26 -2.91 1.33
N VAL A 180 -12.60 -1.73 0.76
CA VAL A 180 -11.87 -1.17 -0.39
C VAL A 180 -10.47 -0.67 0.00
N ALA A 181 -10.33 0.00 1.15
CA ALA A 181 -9.08 0.66 1.52
C ALA A 181 -7.85 -0.27 1.39
N PRO A 182 -7.84 -1.51 1.95
CA PRO A 182 -6.69 -2.40 1.81
C PRO A 182 -6.44 -2.91 0.38
N LEU A 183 -7.43 -2.87 -0.53
CA LEU A 183 -7.21 -3.24 -1.93
C LEU A 183 -6.18 -2.33 -2.60
N LEU A 184 -6.14 -1.06 -2.21
CA LEU A 184 -5.26 -0.06 -2.83
C LEU A 184 -3.77 -0.25 -2.51
N CYS A 185 -3.46 -1.21 -1.63
CA CYS A 185 -2.10 -1.68 -1.38
C CYS A 185 -2.02 -3.20 -1.55
N ALA A 186 -2.65 -3.98 -0.66
CA ALA A 186 -2.56 -5.44 -0.68
C ALA A 186 -3.15 -6.04 -1.97
N GLY A 187 -4.22 -5.45 -2.50
CA GLY A 187 -4.82 -5.86 -3.77
C GLY A 187 -3.83 -5.69 -4.92
N VAL A 188 -3.40 -4.46 -5.18
CA VAL A 188 -2.52 -4.16 -6.32
C VAL A 188 -1.16 -4.84 -6.19
N THR A 189 -0.58 -4.93 -4.99
CA THR A 189 0.72 -5.58 -4.75
C THR A 189 0.71 -7.06 -5.13
N THR A 190 -0.42 -7.73 -4.95
CA THR A 190 -0.56 -9.14 -5.34
C THR A 190 -1.06 -9.33 -6.77
N TRP A 191 -1.91 -8.43 -7.25
CA TRP A 191 -2.44 -8.43 -8.61
C TRP A 191 -1.37 -8.20 -9.67
N SER A 192 -0.50 -7.21 -9.48
CA SER A 192 0.53 -6.79 -10.44
C SER A 192 1.45 -7.95 -10.87
N PRO A 193 2.10 -8.70 -9.96
CA PRO A 193 2.95 -9.82 -10.37
C PRO A 193 2.15 -11.01 -10.94
N ILE A 194 0.91 -11.24 -10.52
CA ILE A 194 0.04 -12.27 -11.10
C ILE A 194 -0.25 -11.96 -12.58
N LYS A 195 -0.57 -10.70 -12.89
CA LYS A 195 -0.73 -10.26 -14.29
C LYS A 195 0.57 -10.29 -15.06
N LEU A 196 1.68 -9.82 -14.48
CA LEU A 196 2.99 -9.79 -15.14
C LEU A 196 3.45 -11.18 -15.54
N SER A 197 3.24 -12.19 -14.70
CA SER A 197 3.57 -13.60 -14.99
C SER A 197 2.51 -14.28 -15.85
N ASN A 198 1.46 -13.56 -16.28
CA ASN A 198 0.44 -14.07 -17.19
C ASN A 198 -0.16 -15.42 -16.74
N VAL A 199 -0.50 -15.52 -15.45
CA VAL A 199 -1.09 -16.74 -14.88
C VAL A 199 -2.37 -17.12 -15.61
N GLN A 200 -2.49 -18.39 -15.98
CA GLN A 200 -3.61 -18.92 -16.75
C GLN A 200 -4.43 -19.93 -15.95
N ARG A 201 -5.65 -20.17 -16.43
CA ARG A 201 -6.50 -21.25 -15.90
C ARG A 201 -5.79 -22.58 -15.96
N GLY A 202 -5.77 -23.30 -14.83
CA GLY A 202 -5.14 -24.63 -14.70
C GLY A 202 -3.64 -24.58 -14.40
N ASP A 203 -3.02 -23.39 -14.29
CA ASP A 203 -1.65 -23.29 -13.80
C ASP A 203 -1.58 -23.73 -12.33
N HIS A 204 -0.53 -24.46 -11.98
CA HIS A 204 -0.23 -24.79 -10.59
C HIS A 204 0.50 -23.62 -9.95
N THR A 205 -0.13 -22.97 -9.00
CA THR A 205 0.39 -21.76 -8.36
C THR A 205 0.59 -21.97 -6.88
N ALA A 206 1.46 -21.14 -6.28
CA ALA A 206 1.68 -21.17 -4.86
C ALA A 206 1.71 -19.77 -4.26
N VAL A 207 1.18 -19.65 -3.04
CA VAL A 207 1.26 -18.47 -2.19
C VAL A 207 2.06 -18.83 -0.95
N VAL A 208 3.20 -18.15 -0.74
CA VAL A 208 4.07 -18.34 0.44
C VAL A 208 3.79 -17.23 1.43
N GLY A 209 3.26 -17.60 2.61
CA GLY A 209 2.70 -16.70 3.60
C GLY A 209 1.22 -16.41 3.38
N PHE A 210 0.37 -16.73 4.34
CA PHE A 210 -1.08 -16.50 4.26
C PHE A 210 -1.54 -15.46 5.27
N GLY A 211 -1.04 -14.24 5.09
CA GLY A 211 -1.37 -13.04 5.84
C GLY A 211 -2.16 -12.02 5.01
N GLY A 212 -1.96 -10.72 5.33
CA GLY A 212 -2.66 -9.61 4.69
C GLY A 212 -2.48 -9.48 3.17
N LEU A 213 -1.36 -9.91 2.60
CA LEU A 213 -1.15 -10.02 1.15
C LEU A 213 -1.59 -11.40 0.64
N GLY A 214 -1.19 -12.48 1.33
CA GLY A 214 -1.39 -13.84 0.85
C GLY A 214 -2.85 -14.20 0.64
N HIS A 215 -3.77 -13.74 1.51
CA HIS A 215 -5.20 -14.06 1.34
C HIS A 215 -5.80 -13.37 0.10
N MET A 216 -5.27 -12.20 -0.31
CA MET A 216 -5.66 -11.56 -1.57
C MET A 216 -5.11 -12.33 -2.77
N ALA A 217 -3.83 -12.73 -2.72
CA ALA A 217 -3.22 -13.54 -3.78
C ALA A 217 -3.98 -14.83 -4.04
N VAL A 218 -4.41 -15.54 -2.98
CA VAL A 218 -5.22 -16.77 -3.10
C VAL A 218 -6.53 -16.51 -3.83
N GLN A 219 -7.24 -15.45 -3.47
CA GLN A 219 -8.52 -15.13 -4.09
C GLN A 219 -8.36 -14.79 -5.58
N TYR A 220 -7.39 -13.94 -5.95
CA TYR A 220 -7.12 -13.60 -7.36
C TYR A 220 -6.72 -14.83 -8.18
N LEU A 221 -5.77 -15.63 -7.69
CA LEU A 221 -5.32 -16.83 -8.39
C LEU A 221 -6.44 -17.85 -8.57
N ASN A 222 -7.28 -18.04 -7.55
CA ASN A 222 -8.44 -18.91 -7.62
C ASN A 222 -9.48 -18.41 -8.63
N ASP A 223 -9.77 -17.13 -8.65
CA ASP A 223 -10.75 -16.54 -9.56
C ASP A 223 -10.29 -16.64 -11.03
N LEU A 224 -8.98 -16.51 -11.28
CA LEU A 224 -8.36 -16.76 -12.59
C LEU A 224 -8.39 -18.25 -12.99
N GLY A 225 -8.80 -19.14 -12.07
CA GLY A 225 -8.92 -20.58 -12.30
C GLY A 225 -7.63 -21.35 -12.17
N ALA A 226 -6.62 -20.82 -11.49
CA ALA A 226 -5.40 -21.55 -11.16
C ALA A 226 -5.61 -22.53 -9.99
N ASP A 227 -4.77 -23.58 -9.93
CA ASP A 227 -4.71 -24.51 -8.80
C ASP A 227 -3.77 -23.97 -7.73
N VAL A 228 -4.33 -23.42 -6.65
CA VAL A 228 -3.58 -22.69 -5.63
C VAL A 228 -3.14 -23.61 -4.49
N THR A 229 -1.85 -23.61 -4.17
CA THR A 229 -1.27 -24.17 -2.95
C THR A 229 -0.80 -23.06 -2.03
N VAL A 230 -1.22 -23.10 -0.78
CA VAL A 230 -0.77 -22.15 0.26
C VAL A 230 0.32 -22.79 1.12
N PHE A 231 1.39 -22.07 1.40
CA PHE A 231 2.44 -22.40 2.37
C PHE A 231 2.38 -21.42 3.53
N ASP A 232 2.29 -21.94 4.76
CA ASP A 232 2.35 -21.14 5.98
C ASP A 232 3.00 -21.93 7.12
N ILE A 233 3.34 -21.23 8.22
CA ILE A 233 4.08 -21.81 9.36
C ILE A 233 3.18 -22.49 10.40
N THR A 234 1.86 -22.24 10.39
CA THR A 234 0.89 -22.83 11.33
C THR A 234 -0.28 -23.46 10.59
N ASP A 235 -1.18 -24.15 11.31
CA ASP A 235 -2.43 -24.67 10.74
C ASP A 235 -3.64 -23.77 11.00
N ASP A 236 -3.49 -22.71 11.75
CA ASP A 236 -4.59 -21.89 12.28
C ASP A 236 -5.45 -21.25 11.16
N LYS A 237 -4.83 -20.97 10.03
CA LYS A 237 -5.47 -20.36 8.86
C LYS A 237 -5.79 -21.35 7.73
N ARG A 238 -5.56 -22.66 7.95
CA ARG A 238 -5.80 -23.70 6.92
C ARG A 238 -7.25 -23.69 6.41
N THR A 239 -8.20 -23.62 7.31
CA THR A 239 -9.63 -23.60 6.94
C THR A 239 -9.98 -22.36 6.12
N ASP A 240 -9.44 -21.21 6.49
CA ASP A 240 -9.67 -19.94 5.77
C ASP A 240 -9.06 -19.99 4.36
N ALA A 241 -7.85 -20.52 4.21
CA ALA A 241 -7.20 -20.67 2.90
C ALA A 241 -8.02 -21.57 1.95
N LEU A 242 -8.49 -22.71 2.44
CA LEU A 242 -9.33 -23.62 1.65
C LEU A 242 -10.67 -22.98 1.29
N ARG A 243 -11.30 -22.25 2.21
CA ARG A 243 -12.54 -21.51 1.97
C ARG A 243 -12.37 -20.42 0.90
N MET A 244 -11.22 -19.75 0.87
CA MET A 244 -10.89 -18.71 -0.11
C MET A 244 -10.44 -19.30 -1.47
N GLY A 245 -10.45 -20.61 -1.64
CA GLY A 245 -10.23 -21.27 -2.91
C GLY A 245 -8.89 -21.99 -3.09
N ALA A 246 -8.02 -22.02 -2.07
CA ALA A 246 -6.83 -22.86 -2.13
C ALA A 246 -7.23 -24.34 -2.26
N LYS A 247 -6.57 -25.06 -3.17
CA LYS A 247 -6.75 -26.52 -3.35
C LYS A 247 -5.96 -27.31 -2.32
N ARG A 248 -4.85 -26.76 -1.86
CA ARG A 248 -3.94 -27.38 -0.90
C ARG A 248 -3.37 -26.34 0.06
N TYR A 249 -3.20 -26.76 1.31
CA TYR A 249 -2.48 -26.00 2.32
C TYR A 249 -1.34 -26.84 2.87
N VAL A 250 -0.17 -26.26 2.97
CA VAL A 250 1.08 -26.90 3.42
C VAL A 250 1.58 -26.16 4.66
N ASN A 251 1.67 -26.85 5.78
CA ASN A 251 2.37 -26.33 6.95
C ASN A 251 3.87 -26.63 6.79
N VAL A 252 4.68 -25.60 6.57
CA VAL A 252 6.12 -25.75 6.29
C VAL A 252 6.92 -26.32 7.46
N ASN A 253 6.38 -26.26 8.68
CA ASN A 253 6.96 -26.89 9.87
C ASN A 253 6.68 -28.39 9.94
N LYS A 254 5.94 -28.96 8.97
CA LYS A 254 5.68 -30.40 8.83
C LYS A 254 6.42 -30.94 7.60
N PRO A 255 7.62 -31.53 7.76
CA PRO A 255 8.46 -31.93 6.63
C PRO A 255 7.78 -32.88 5.64
N ASP A 256 6.82 -33.70 6.11
CA ASP A 256 6.08 -34.62 5.25
C ASP A 256 5.14 -33.88 4.28
N GLU A 257 4.59 -32.74 4.66
CA GLU A 257 3.72 -31.93 3.80
C GLU A 257 4.51 -31.24 2.66
N MET A 258 5.81 -31.02 2.85
CA MET A 258 6.72 -30.41 1.86
C MET A 258 7.25 -31.40 0.80
N LYS A 259 7.05 -32.70 1.01
CA LYS A 259 7.57 -33.72 0.08
C LYS A 259 6.86 -33.71 -1.26
N GLY A 260 7.63 -34.01 -2.33
CA GLY A 260 7.10 -34.21 -3.69
C GLY A 260 6.71 -32.94 -4.43
N LEU A 261 7.13 -31.75 -3.95
CA LEU A 261 6.76 -30.47 -4.54
C LEU A 261 7.80 -29.89 -5.52
N SER A 262 8.91 -30.60 -5.75
CA SER A 262 9.92 -30.17 -6.72
C SER A 262 9.35 -30.14 -8.14
N ASN A 263 9.66 -29.08 -8.92
CA ASN A 263 9.24 -28.93 -10.31
C ASN A 263 7.71 -28.98 -10.51
N THR A 264 6.97 -28.35 -9.61
CA THR A 264 5.49 -28.43 -9.56
C THR A 264 4.82 -27.14 -10.03
N PHE A 265 5.34 -25.98 -9.65
CA PHE A 265 4.62 -24.71 -9.80
C PHE A 265 5.03 -23.94 -11.05
N ASP A 266 4.02 -23.41 -11.73
CA ASP A 266 4.17 -22.46 -12.82
C ASP A 266 4.50 -21.05 -12.28
N PHE A 267 3.84 -20.67 -11.17
CA PHE A 267 4.02 -19.38 -10.53
C PHE A 267 4.00 -19.52 -9.00
N ILE A 268 4.88 -18.80 -8.35
CA ILE A 268 4.91 -18.66 -6.88
C ILE A 268 4.93 -17.18 -6.53
N ILE A 269 4.06 -16.75 -5.61
CA ILE A 269 4.13 -15.43 -5.01
C ILE A 269 4.51 -15.55 -3.52
N SER A 270 5.59 -14.86 -3.13
CA SER A 270 6.03 -14.81 -1.73
C SER A 270 5.64 -13.49 -1.09
N THR A 271 4.84 -13.58 -0.04
CA THR A 271 4.34 -12.44 0.73
C THR A 271 4.95 -12.36 2.14
N VAL A 272 5.98 -13.15 2.38
CA VAL A 272 6.62 -13.30 3.70
C VAL A 272 7.38 -12.01 4.07
N PRO A 273 7.06 -11.37 5.21
CA PRO A 273 7.71 -10.12 5.62
C PRO A 273 8.94 -10.34 6.51
N VAL A 274 9.27 -11.57 6.85
CA VAL A 274 10.38 -11.96 7.74
C VAL A 274 11.37 -12.83 7.01
N ASP A 275 12.53 -13.07 7.62
CA ASP A 275 13.58 -13.91 7.02
C ASP A 275 13.12 -15.36 6.81
N TYR A 276 13.37 -15.88 5.62
CA TYR A 276 13.07 -17.25 5.24
C TYR A 276 14.10 -17.75 4.21
N GLN A 277 13.92 -18.98 3.70
CA GLN A 277 14.81 -19.59 2.71
C GLN A 277 14.15 -19.64 1.32
N PRO A 278 14.26 -18.59 0.48
CA PRO A 278 13.60 -18.55 -0.83
C PRO A 278 13.96 -19.72 -1.74
N ILE A 279 15.18 -20.27 -1.60
CA ILE A 279 15.67 -21.36 -2.46
C ILE A 279 14.82 -22.63 -2.33
N GLU A 280 14.18 -22.87 -1.18
CA GLU A 280 13.31 -24.02 -1.01
C GLU A 280 12.11 -23.94 -1.96
N TYR A 281 11.53 -22.76 -2.13
CA TYR A 281 10.40 -22.52 -3.04
C TYR A 281 10.85 -22.40 -4.50
N ILE A 282 12.01 -21.79 -4.77
CA ILE A 282 12.57 -21.69 -6.11
C ILE A 282 12.77 -23.10 -6.72
N ARG A 283 13.18 -24.09 -5.91
CA ARG A 283 13.31 -25.48 -6.35
C ARG A 283 11.98 -26.15 -6.72
N MET A 284 10.87 -25.62 -6.23
CA MET A 284 9.54 -26.12 -6.55
C MET A 284 9.00 -25.58 -7.89
N LEU A 285 9.60 -24.53 -8.44
CA LEU A 285 9.23 -24.01 -9.75
C LEU A 285 9.52 -25.00 -10.87
N LYS A 286 8.66 -25.04 -11.87
CA LYS A 286 8.83 -25.88 -13.08
C LYS A 286 10.08 -25.46 -13.86
N TYR A 287 10.77 -26.44 -14.41
CA TYR A 287 11.88 -26.19 -15.33
C TYR A 287 11.39 -25.45 -16.57
N GLY A 288 12.18 -24.50 -17.04
CA GLY A 288 12.00 -23.82 -18.32
C GLY A 288 10.93 -22.73 -18.35
N LYS A 289 10.08 -22.62 -17.31
CA LYS A 289 8.98 -21.64 -17.31
C LYS A 289 8.56 -21.08 -15.95
N GLY A 290 8.93 -21.75 -14.86
CA GLY A 290 8.46 -21.36 -13.53
C GLY A 290 8.97 -19.98 -13.10
N GLU A 291 8.11 -19.16 -12.52
CA GLU A 291 8.41 -17.80 -12.07
C GLU A 291 8.06 -17.61 -10.59
N MET A 292 8.90 -16.89 -9.86
CA MET A 292 8.63 -16.50 -8.48
C MET A 292 8.70 -14.98 -8.32
N ALA A 293 7.60 -14.39 -7.90
CA ALA A 293 7.53 -13.00 -7.49
C ALA A 293 7.69 -12.88 -5.97
N ILE A 294 8.52 -11.94 -5.51
CA ILE A 294 8.69 -11.62 -4.10
C ILE A 294 8.11 -10.24 -3.86
N VAL A 295 7.07 -10.16 -3.03
CA VAL A 295 6.36 -8.92 -2.67
C VAL A 295 6.41 -8.62 -1.18
N GLY A 296 6.79 -9.58 -0.34
CA GLY A 296 7.14 -9.34 1.06
C GLY A 296 8.47 -8.58 1.16
N LEU A 297 8.71 -7.95 2.30
CA LEU A 297 9.94 -7.18 2.57
C LEU A 297 10.78 -7.84 3.68
N PRO A 298 11.38 -9.01 3.44
CA PRO A 298 12.28 -9.63 4.42
C PRO A 298 13.61 -8.84 4.46
N THR A 299 13.94 -8.26 5.62
CA THR A 299 15.06 -7.31 5.74
C THR A 299 16.43 -7.96 5.72
N ASN A 300 16.56 -9.21 6.16
CA ASN A 300 17.85 -9.90 6.29
C ASN A 300 17.94 -11.21 5.47
N THR A 301 16.96 -11.46 4.58
CA THR A 301 16.99 -12.65 3.75
C THR A 301 18.12 -12.58 2.72
N THR A 302 18.96 -13.59 2.72
CA THR A 302 20.06 -13.71 1.75
C THR A 302 19.83 -14.87 0.80
N VAL A 303 20.15 -14.66 -0.48
CA VAL A 303 20.17 -15.69 -1.51
C VAL A 303 21.62 -15.90 -1.95
N LYS A 304 22.11 -17.13 -1.83
CA LYS A 304 23.48 -17.44 -2.26
C LYS A 304 23.60 -17.41 -3.77
N THR A 305 24.69 -16.90 -4.30
CA THR A 305 24.94 -16.84 -5.76
C THR A 305 24.80 -18.22 -6.43
N VAL A 306 25.23 -19.29 -5.77
CA VAL A 306 25.07 -20.65 -6.29
C VAL A 306 23.60 -21.04 -6.48
N ASP A 307 22.72 -20.57 -5.60
CA ASP A 307 21.26 -20.85 -5.71
C ASP A 307 20.65 -20.12 -6.91
N LEU A 308 21.12 -18.89 -7.18
CA LEU A 308 20.74 -18.16 -8.41
C LEU A 308 21.24 -18.85 -9.67
N ILE A 309 22.49 -19.35 -9.67
CA ILE A 309 23.05 -20.11 -10.80
C ILE A 309 22.24 -21.38 -11.06
N LEU A 310 21.90 -22.13 -10.02
CA LEU A 310 21.09 -23.34 -10.13
C LEU A 310 19.66 -23.03 -10.61
N SER A 311 19.10 -21.91 -10.19
CA SER A 311 17.80 -21.41 -10.69
C SER A 311 17.90 -21.05 -12.18
N GLY A 312 18.95 -20.34 -12.58
CA GLY A 312 19.23 -19.98 -13.96
C GLY A 312 19.46 -21.20 -14.86
N ALA A 313 20.20 -22.21 -14.38
CA ALA A 313 20.41 -23.47 -15.11
C ALA A 313 19.09 -24.23 -15.36
N ALA A 314 18.09 -24.04 -14.50
CA ALA A 314 16.74 -24.57 -14.68
C ALA A 314 15.81 -23.63 -15.47
N GLN A 315 16.31 -22.50 -15.96
CA GLN A 315 15.55 -21.44 -16.64
C GLN A 315 14.33 -20.94 -15.82
N ARG A 316 14.47 -20.87 -14.51
CA ARG A 316 13.47 -20.30 -13.60
C ARG A 316 13.71 -18.81 -13.47
N LYS A 317 12.65 -18.05 -13.29
CA LYS A 317 12.74 -16.60 -13.05
C LYS A 317 12.40 -16.29 -11.61
N VAL A 318 13.17 -15.38 -11.01
CA VAL A 318 12.91 -14.83 -9.67
C VAL A 318 13.04 -13.32 -9.76
N TYR A 319 12.03 -12.59 -9.30
CA TYR A 319 12.02 -11.13 -9.36
C TYR A 319 11.28 -10.52 -8.16
N GLY A 320 11.63 -9.28 -7.83
CA GLY A 320 10.87 -8.43 -6.91
C GLY A 320 9.75 -7.70 -7.63
N SER A 321 8.63 -7.46 -6.95
CA SER A 321 7.54 -6.63 -7.46
C SER A 321 7.15 -5.62 -6.40
N LEU A 322 7.00 -4.36 -6.81
CA LEU A 322 6.66 -3.24 -5.94
C LEU A 322 5.32 -2.65 -6.38
N ILE A 323 4.29 -2.82 -5.54
CA ILE A 323 2.94 -2.26 -5.78
C ILE A 323 2.51 -2.40 -7.25
N GLY A 324 1.79 -1.40 -7.79
CA GLY A 324 1.45 -1.24 -9.20
C GLY A 324 1.28 0.24 -9.51
N GLY A 325 1.23 0.61 -10.79
CA GLY A 325 0.91 1.97 -11.23
C GLY A 325 -0.55 2.33 -10.96
N ILE A 326 -0.90 3.58 -11.16
CA ILE A 326 -2.25 4.10 -10.85
C ILE A 326 -3.32 3.42 -11.72
N LYS A 327 -3.04 3.26 -13.01
CA LYS A 327 -3.96 2.57 -13.92
C LYS A 327 -4.16 1.10 -13.54
N GLU A 328 -3.08 0.40 -13.21
CA GLU A 328 -3.15 -0.99 -12.77
C GLU A 328 -3.92 -1.11 -11.43
N THR A 329 -3.77 -0.14 -10.54
CA THR A 329 -4.54 -0.07 -9.29
C THR A 329 -6.04 0.13 -9.56
N GLN A 330 -6.40 0.96 -10.55
CA GLN A 330 -7.79 1.13 -10.96
C GLN A 330 -8.36 -0.16 -11.57
N GLU A 331 -7.62 -0.79 -12.50
CA GLU A 331 -8.01 -2.07 -13.12
C GLU A 331 -8.22 -3.17 -12.07
N MET A 332 -7.31 -3.28 -11.10
CA MET A 332 -7.43 -4.22 -9.99
C MET A 332 -8.67 -3.95 -9.14
N LEU A 333 -8.95 -2.67 -8.82
CA LEU A 333 -10.13 -2.34 -8.01
C LEU A 333 -11.43 -2.66 -8.75
N ASP A 334 -11.52 -2.30 -10.02
CA ASP A 334 -12.68 -2.57 -10.86
C ASP A 334 -12.93 -4.08 -11.00
N TYR A 335 -11.85 -4.86 -11.19
CA TYR A 335 -11.89 -6.32 -11.20
C TYR A 335 -12.38 -6.88 -9.87
N SER A 336 -11.81 -6.41 -8.76
CA SER A 336 -12.16 -6.88 -7.42
C SER A 336 -13.63 -6.64 -7.09
N VAL A 337 -14.15 -5.45 -7.42
CA VAL A 337 -15.58 -5.11 -7.21
C VAL A 337 -16.49 -5.96 -8.10
N ALA A 338 -16.11 -6.17 -9.37
CA ALA A 338 -16.90 -6.96 -10.31
C ALA A 338 -16.99 -8.44 -9.94
N HIS A 339 -15.96 -8.98 -9.30
CA HIS A 339 -15.84 -10.40 -8.92
C HIS A 339 -16.08 -10.67 -7.43
N ASP A 340 -16.50 -9.66 -6.66
CA ASP A 340 -16.69 -9.73 -5.19
C ASP A 340 -15.44 -10.22 -4.43
N ILE A 341 -14.26 -9.81 -4.90
CA ILE A 341 -12.98 -10.14 -4.28
C ILE A 341 -12.57 -9.01 -3.33
N TYR A 342 -12.69 -9.26 -2.04
CA TYR A 342 -12.37 -8.29 -1.00
C TYR A 342 -11.50 -8.92 0.11
N PRO A 343 -10.69 -8.10 0.80
CA PRO A 343 -10.01 -8.54 2.00
C PRO A 343 -11.01 -8.84 3.13
N GLU A 344 -10.68 -9.78 3.99
CA GLU A 344 -11.32 -9.89 5.29
C GLU A 344 -10.72 -8.86 6.24
N VAL A 345 -11.56 -8.06 6.88
CA VAL A 345 -11.16 -6.91 7.69
C VAL A 345 -11.78 -6.96 9.08
N GLU A 346 -11.00 -6.51 10.04
CA GLU A 346 -11.44 -6.15 11.38
C GLU A 346 -11.50 -4.63 11.50
N ILE A 347 -12.68 -4.09 11.81
CA ILE A 347 -12.87 -2.63 11.92
C ILE A 347 -12.52 -2.18 13.33
N ILE A 348 -11.66 -1.18 13.43
CA ILE A 348 -11.28 -0.55 14.68
C ILE A 348 -11.69 0.93 14.72
N PRO A 349 -11.91 1.53 15.90
CA PRO A 349 -12.20 2.95 16.00
C PRO A 349 -10.96 3.80 15.67
N ALA A 350 -11.20 5.04 15.21
CA ALA A 350 -10.18 6.07 15.03
C ALA A 350 -9.76 6.65 16.39
N ASP A 351 -8.85 5.95 17.03
CA ASP A 351 -8.32 6.24 18.36
C ASP A 351 -6.87 5.78 18.45
N ALA A 352 -5.96 6.61 18.97
CA ALA A 352 -4.54 6.34 19.03
C ALA A 352 -4.21 5.01 19.73
N THR A 353 -4.89 4.72 20.85
CA THR A 353 -4.69 3.47 21.60
C THR A 353 -5.13 2.24 20.80
N ALA A 354 -6.24 2.35 20.06
CA ALA A 354 -6.72 1.26 19.21
C ALA A 354 -5.76 0.99 18.03
N ILE A 355 -5.15 2.04 17.48
CA ILE A 355 -4.14 1.91 16.42
C ILE A 355 -2.88 1.23 16.98
N ASP A 356 -2.38 1.65 18.14
CA ASP A 356 -1.24 1.01 18.81
C ASP A 356 -1.50 -0.48 19.11
N GLU A 357 -2.71 -0.83 19.55
CA GLU A 357 -3.08 -2.22 19.79
C GLU A 357 -3.12 -3.02 18.48
N ALA A 358 -3.69 -2.45 17.42
CA ALA A 358 -3.72 -3.08 16.11
C ALA A 358 -2.30 -3.32 15.58
N TYR A 359 -1.37 -2.38 15.75
CA TYR A 359 0.05 -2.54 15.36
C TYR A 359 0.68 -3.72 16.09
N ARG A 360 0.51 -3.82 17.42
CA ARG A 360 1.00 -4.97 18.20
C ARG A 360 0.42 -6.29 17.71
N ASN A 361 -0.89 -6.32 17.44
CA ASN A 361 -1.57 -7.53 16.97
C ASN A 361 -1.09 -7.96 15.56
N VAL A 362 -0.76 -7.00 14.68
CA VAL A 362 -0.15 -7.31 13.38
C VAL A 362 1.23 -7.92 13.55
N LEU A 363 2.08 -7.35 14.40
CA LEU A 363 3.43 -7.89 14.71
C LEU A 363 3.35 -9.29 15.31
N ASP A 364 2.39 -9.53 16.20
CA ASP A 364 2.17 -10.82 16.85
C ASP A 364 1.48 -11.86 15.94
N GLY A 365 1.09 -11.48 14.71
CA GLY A 365 0.37 -12.35 13.77
C GLY A 365 -1.06 -12.73 14.20
N LYS A 366 -1.66 -11.96 15.13
CA LYS A 366 -2.99 -12.24 15.71
C LYS A 366 -4.15 -11.78 14.82
N VAL A 367 -3.90 -10.87 13.88
CA VAL A 367 -4.94 -10.37 12.97
C VAL A 367 -5.32 -11.41 11.91
N LYS A 368 -6.60 -11.51 11.64
CA LYS A 368 -7.16 -12.24 10.49
C LYS A 368 -7.78 -11.24 9.53
N PHE A 369 -7.13 -10.79 8.68
CA PHE A 369 -6.05 -10.61 7.85
C PHE A 369 -5.62 -9.13 7.81
N ARG A 370 -6.58 -8.16 7.96
CA ARG A 370 -6.34 -6.72 7.86
C ARG A 370 -7.15 -5.96 8.91
N TYR A 371 -6.53 -4.95 9.51
CA TYR A 371 -7.26 -3.92 10.26
C TYR A 371 -7.64 -2.76 9.36
N VAL A 372 -8.83 -2.19 9.59
CA VAL A 372 -9.29 -0.96 8.95
C VAL A 372 -9.83 -0.01 10.02
N ILE A 373 -9.33 1.20 10.04
CA ILE A 373 -9.75 2.28 10.94
C ILE A 373 -11.01 2.92 10.36
N ASP A 374 -12.10 2.96 11.13
CA ASP A 374 -13.30 3.73 10.79
C ASP A 374 -13.09 5.20 11.22
N MET A 375 -12.69 6.04 10.27
CA MET A 375 -12.39 7.45 10.50
C MET A 375 -13.62 8.27 10.92
N SER A 376 -14.83 7.75 10.70
CA SER A 376 -16.07 8.43 11.17
C SER A 376 -16.21 8.44 12.69
N THR A 377 -15.46 7.58 13.38
CA THR A 377 -15.45 7.47 14.85
C THR A 377 -14.45 8.40 15.53
N MET A 378 -13.64 9.13 14.75
CA MET A 378 -12.67 10.09 15.29
C MET A 378 -13.39 11.19 16.10
N LYS A 379 -12.92 11.43 17.31
CA LYS A 379 -13.47 12.49 18.17
C LYS A 379 -13.28 13.87 17.52
N LYS A 380 -14.35 14.68 17.58
CA LYS A 380 -14.38 16.02 16.99
C LYS A 380 -13.48 17.00 17.73
#